data_faaa82062d48bf0923297996c45d4be6
#
_entry.id   faaa82062d48bf0923297996c45d4be6
#
_cell.length_a   1.000
_cell.length_b   1.000
_cell.length_c   1.000
_cell.angle_alpha   90.00
_cell.angle_beta   90.00
_cell.angle_gamma   90.00
#
_symmetry.space_group_name_H-M   'P 1'
#
loop_
_entity.id
_entity.type
_entity.pdbx_description
1 polymer ?
#
loop_
_entity_poly.entity_id
_entity_poly.type
_entity_poly.pdbx_seq_one_letter_code
_entity_poly.pdbx_strand_id
1 'polypeptide(L)'
;MGLYLDNASTTPLLPEVKDFIINNLDTFGNPNSSHKIGDRAKDIIDYSAEKVANLINTNAENIIFTSGGSASNTLAIKGFSEAMQHSKILYSPTCHKSIIEVSKRMFVSKSLNVDGTGRIIVSDLERLLEDNILYNTLVVVDLGNSEIGTVQNISLISEVVHRYNAYLYVDCTGSIPYIPLDVQKLNIDMAGFSAHKLGALKGCGVLFKKSDVPLSPLIYGSDDYFSGTQNVLGIGSLGVSAELYPNFYKKINSKNRSILYSELEKRLNNFYLVGSSEYRLPCNLNVCFPGVDSGNVVSILDDKYDIQCSAGSACNNYSSSLSPTLLAIKEKNPSSCVRFSLSGFEKKMELIDAAKKIASVVEGLRYWAEQNTM
;
A
#
# COMPACT_ATOMS: atom_id res chain seq x y z
N MET A 1 -24.54 -10.66 2.09
CA MET A 1 -23.35 -9.84 1.81
C MET A 1 -22.45 -10.62 0.90
N GLY A 2 -22.06 -10.05 -0.22
CA GLY A 2 -21.16 -10.69 -1.16
C GLY A 2 -19.76 -10.96 -0.62
N LEU A 3 -18.90 -11.50 -1.44
CA LEU A 3 -17.53 -11.80 -1.06
C LEU A 3 -16.60 -10.66 -1.49
N TYR A 4 -16.11 -9.88 -0.51
CA TYR A 4 -15.22 -8.76 -0.76
C TYR A 4 -13.76 -9.21 -0.86
N LEU A 5 -13.22 -9.22 -2.08
CA LEU A 5 -11.84 -9.59 -2.42
C LEU A 5 -11.04 -8.40 -2.96
N ASP A 6 -11.34 -7.17 -2.51
CA ASP A 6 -10.63 -5.96 -2.89
C ASP A 6 -10.06 -5.17 -1.69
N ASN A 7 -9.58 -5.89 -0.68
CA ASN A 7 -9.02 -5.31 0.55
C ASN A 7 -7.75 -4.46 0.29
N ALA A 8 -7.05 -4.67 -0.82
CA ALA A 8 -5.92 -3.82 -1.21
C ALA A 8 -6.34 -2.42 -1.68
N SER A 9 -7.59 -2.21 -2.06
CA SER A 9 -8.13 -0.88 -2.39
C SER A 9 -8.55 -0.12 -1.13
N THR A 10 -9.34 -0.74 -0.28
CA THR A 10 -9.76 -0.25 1.05
C THR A 10 -10.31 -1.42 1.86
N THR A 11 -10.36 -1.27 3.19
CA THR A 11 -10.93 -2.31 4.07
C THR A 11 -12.19 -1.79 4.79
N PRO A 12 -13.11 -2.68 5.18
CA PRO A 12 -14.18 -2.32 6.11
C PRO A 12 -13.60 -1.79 7.43
N LEU A 13 -14.36 -0.91 8.11
CA LEU A 13 -14.00 -0.48 9.45
C LEU A 13 -14.05 -1.67 10.43
N LEU A 14 -13.05 -1.76 11.32
CA LEU A 14 -13.08 -2.71 12.42
C LEU A 14 -14.26 -2.39 13.37
N PRO A 15 -14.87 -3.39 14.02
CA PRO A 15 -15.96 -3.16 14.96
C PRO A 15 -15.59 -2.17 16.07
N GLU A 16 -14.43 -2.33 16.68
CA GLU A 16 -13.92 -1.47 17.76
C GLU A 16 -13.66 -0.03 17.28
N VAL A 17 -13.26 0.13 16.02
CA VAL A 17 -13.12 1.44 15.39
C VAL A 17 -14.47 2.11 15.20
N LYS A 18 -15.52 1.36 14.82
CA LYS A 18 -16.89 1.90 14.73
C LYS A 18 -17.38 2.37 16.08
N ASP A 19 -17.17 1.57 17.12
CA ASP A 19 -17.55 1.92 18.49
C ASP A 19 -16.81 3.18 18.98
N PHE A 20 -15.51 3.28 18.71
CA PHE A 20 -14.73 4.48 18.98
C PHE A 20 -15.32 5.72 18.29
N ILE A 21 -15.65 5.64 17.00
CA ILE A 21 -16.21 6.77 16.24
C ILE A 21 -17.53 7.21 16.85
N ILE A 22 -18.46 6.27 17.12
CA ILE A 22 -19.78 6.58 17.70
C ILE A 22 -19.63 7.28 19.05
N ASN A 23 -18.74 6.79 19.91
CA ASN A 23 -18.53 7.32 21.26
C ASN A 23 -17.78 8.67 21.28
N ASN A 24 -17.19 9.11 20.17
CA ASN A 24 -16.41 10.34 20.09
C ASN A 24 -16.93 11.34 19.04
N LEU A 25 -18.13 11.15 18.48
CA LEU A 25 -18.75 12.09 17.54
C LEU A 25 -18.87 13.53 18.09
N ASP A 26 -19.09 13.66 19.39
CA ASP A 26 -19.20 14.95 20.08
C ASP A 26 -17.86 15.57 20.49
N THR A 27 -16.73 14.96 20.12
CA THR A 27 -15.40 15.52 20.39
C THR A 27 -15.05 16.57 19.33
N PHE A 28 -15.48 17.82 19.58
CA PHE A 28 -15.33 18.95 18.64
C PHE A 28 -14.19 19.91 18.98
N GLY A 29 -13.43 19.65 20.06
CA GLY A 29 -12.34 20.52 20.49
C GLY A 29 -11.22 20.64 19.46
N ASN A 30 -10.65 21.86 19.31
CA ASN A 30 -9.40 22.01 18.58
C ASN A 30 -8.25 21.55 19.49
N PRO A 31 -7.43 20.57 19.09
CA PRO A 31 -6.35 20.03 19.93
C PRO A 31 -5.25 21.06 20.28
N ASN A 32 -5.20 22.18 19.56
CA ASN A 32 -4.26 23.29 19.84
C ASN A 32 -4.82 24.34 20.82
N SER A 33 -6.05 24.16 21.32
CA SER A 33 -6.67 25.10 22.27
C SER A 33 -6.32 24.72 23.72
N SER A 34 -5.90 25.72 24.52
CA SER A 34 -5.51 25.56 25.93
C SER A 34 -6.69 25.54 26.91
N HIS A 35 -7.68 24.68 26.69
CA HIS A 35 -8.81 24.47 27.57
C HIS A 35 -9.28 23.00 27.50
N LYS A 36 -10.02 22.54 28.50
CA LYS A 36 -10.42 21.12 28.69
C LYS A 36 -11.01 20.42 27.46
N ILE A 37 -11.72 21.16 26.59
CA ILE A 37 -12.31 20.58 25.38
C ILE A 37 -11.20 20.34 24.33
N GLY A 38 -10.22 21.24 24.24
CA GLY A 38 -9.03 21.05 23.40
C GLY A 38 -8.13 19.93 23.93
N ASP A 39 -7.90 19.91 25.26
CA ASP A 39 -7.10 18.86 25.91
C ASP A 39 -7.64 17.47 25.59
N ARG A 40 -8.97 17.27 25.67
CA ARG A 40 -9.61 15.99 25.33
C ARG A 40 -9.35 15.56 23.87
N ALA A 41 -9.36 16.50 22.94
CA ALA A 41 -9.04 16.20 21.53
C ALA A 41 -7.55 15.88 21.36
N LYS A 42 -6.68 16.59 22.10
CA LYS A 42 -5.24 16.34 22.12
C LYS A 42 -4.90 14.97 22.69
N ASP A 43 -5.55 14.55 23.78
CA ASP A 43 -5.36 13.24 24.41
C ASP A 43 -5.60 12.09 23.40
N ILE A 44 -6.61 12.23 22.52
CA ILE A 44 -6.87 11.24 21.45
C ILE A 44 -5.72 11.18 20.45
N ILE A 45 -5.16 12.33 20.10
CA ILE A 45 -4.04 12.40 19.14
C ILE A 45 -2.78 11.80 19.75
N ASP A 46 -2.44 12.19 20.98
CA ASP A 46 -1.25 11.72 21.70
C ASP A 46 -1.32 10.19 21.92
N TYR A 47 -2.47 9.67 22.37
CA TYR A 47 -2.73 8.24 22.44
C TYR A 47 -2.52 7.54 21.09
N SER A 48 -3.05 8.11 20.01
CA SER A 48 -2.96 7.52 18.68
C SER A 48 -1.51 7.50 18.15
N ALA A 49 -0.75 8.57 18.41
CA ALA A 49 0.66 8.65 18.06
C ALA A 49 1.47 7.56 18.78
N GLU A 50 1.19 7.32 20.07
CA GLU A 50 1.82 6.24 20.84
C GLU A 50 1.49 4.86 20.26
N LYS A 51 0.20 4.57 19.94
CA LYS A 51 -0.21 3.27 19.39
C LYS A 51 0.37 3.00 18.00
N VAL A 52 0.41 4.02 17.16
CA VAL A 52 1.04 3.93 15.83
C VAL A 52 2.54 3.73 15.95
N ALA A 53 3.21 4.46 16.84
CA ALA A 53 4.64 4.31 17.10
C ALA A 53 4.99 2.88 17.58
N ASN A 54 4.20 2.35 18.51
CA ASN A 54 4.35 0.97 19.00
C ASN A 54 4.14 -0.07 17.88
N LEU A 55 3.18 0.16 16.97
CA LEU A 55 2.91 -0.75 15.85
C LEU A 55 4.11 -0.92 14.93
N ILE A 56 4.92 0.13 14.75
CA ILE A 56 6.08 0.13 13.83
C ILE A 56 7.44 0.16 14.53
N ASN A 57 7.46 0.01 15.86
CA ASN A 57 8.66 0.03 16.71
C ASN A 57 9.45 1.35 16.61
N THR A 58 8.80 2.46 16.99
CA THR A 58 9.42 3.80 17.06
C THR A 58 8.86 4.62 18.23
N ASN A 59 9.28 5.89 18.34
CA ASN A 59 8.75 6.85 19.32
C ASN A 59 7.62 7.70 18.72
N ALA A 60 6.68 8.15 19.54
CA ALA A 60 5.54 8.97 19.12
C ALA A 60 5.94 10.28 18.43
N GLU A 61 7.05 10.90 18.83
CA GLU A 61 7.61 12.12 18.26
C GLU A 61 8.03 11.99 16.78
N ASN A 62 8.26 10.76 16.33
CA ASN A 62 8.62 10.44 14.95
C ASN A 62 7.39 10.23 14.04
N ILE A 63 6.17 10.37 14.57
CA ILE A 63 4.92 10.17 13.85
C ILE A 63 4.35 11.50 13.40
N ILE A 64 4.16 11.65 12.10
CA ILE A 64 3.51 12.80 11.47
C ILE A 64 2.18 12.31 10.89
N PHE A 65 1.05 12.83 11.37
CA PHE A 65 -0.25 12.54 10.78
C PHE A 65 -0.47 13.36 9.52
N THR A 66 -1.02 12.72 8.50
CA THR A 66 -1.31 13.32 7.19
C THR A 66 -2.76 13.00 6.78
N SER A 67 -3.21 13.52 5.64
CA SER A 67 -4.55 13.20 5.12
C SER A 67 -4.65 11.83 4.42
N GLY A 68 -3.55 11.05 4.35
CA GLY A 68 -3.54 9.72 3.73
C GLY A 68 -2.19 9.37 3.11
N GLY A 69 -2.04 8.13 2.64
CA GLY A 69 -0.78 7.64 2.08
C GLY A 69 -0.21 8.49 0.94
N SER A 70 -1.05 9.02 0.04
CA SER A 70 -0.58 9.90 -1.04
C SER A 70 0.00 11.22 -0.51
N ALA A 71 -0.55 11.78 0.57
CA ALA A 71 -0.01 12.96 1.23
C ALA A 71 1.31 12.63 1.93
N SER A 72 1.41 11.47 2.59
CA SER A 72 2.65 10.99 3.20
C SER A 72 3.76 10.81 2.16
N ASN A 73 3.44 10.18 1.01
CA ASN A 73 4.37 10.00 -0.11
C ASN A 73 4.86 11.36 -0.66
N THR A 74 3.94 12.32 -0.81
CA THR A 74 4.28 13.65 -1.32
C THR A 74 5.14 14.42 -0.32
N LEU A 75 4.79 14.38 0.97
CA LEU A 75 5.56 15.03 2.04
C LEU A 75 6.97 14.46 2.11
N ALA A 76 7.12 13.12 2.09
CA ALA A 76 8.43 12.48 2.15
C ALA A 76 9.32 12.88 0.96
N ILE A 77 8.81 12.81 -0.27
CA ILE A 77 9.62 13.01 -1.47
C ILE A 77 9.87 14.51 -1.73
N LYS A 78 8.79 15.31 -1.73
CA LYS A 78 8.89 16.74 -1.99
C LYS A 78 9.58 17.48 -0.82
N GLY A 79 9.17 17.17 0.41
CA GLY A 79 9.75 17.77 1.60
C GLY A 79 11.25 17.48 1.76
N PHE A 80 11.69 16.24 1.47
CA PHE A 80 13.09 15.89 1.41
C PHE A 80 13.83 16.70 0.32
N SER A 81 13.27 16.73 -0.89
CA SER A 81 13.88 17.43 -2.01
C SER A 81 14.00 18.95 -1.79
N GLU A 82 13.08 19.56 -1.06
CA GLU A 82 13.12 20.98 -0.69
C GLU A 82 14.08 21.28 0.47
N ALA A 83 14.22 20.33 1.41
CA ALA A 83 15.13 20.47 2.54
C ALA A 83 16.60 20.26 2.16
N MET A 84 16.87 19.46 1.12
CA MET A 84 18.22 19.05 0.73
C MET A 84 18.64 19.70 -0.59
N GLN A 85 19.72 20.48 -0.53
CA GLN A 85 20.37 20.99 -1.77
C GLN A 85 20.93 19.81 -2.58
N HIS A 86 20.88 19.93 -3.92
CA HIS A 86 21.35 18.87 -4.83
C HIS A 86 20.73 17.50 -4.53
N SER A 87 19.41 17.46 -4.26
CA SER A 87 18.70 16.23 -4.00
C SER A 87 18.48 15.42 -5.28
N LYS A 88 18.49 14.10 -5.13
CA LYS A 88 18.14 13.13 -6.18
C LYS A 88 17.17 12.10 -5.67
N ILE A 89 16.17 11.76 -6.47
CA ILE A 89 15.18 10.76 -6.15
C ILE A 89 15.37 9.52 -7.04
N LEU A 90 15.67 8.38 -6.42
CA LEU A 90 15.65 7.07 -7.07
C LEU A 90 14.40 6.33 -6.62
N TYR A 91 13.49 5.99 -7.53
CA TYR A 91 12.21 5.40 -7.16
C TYR A 91 11.91 4.09 -7.91
N SER A 92 11.25 3.16 -7.24
CA SER A 92 10.79 1.92 -7.88
C SER A 92 9.65 2.21 -8.87
N PRO A 93 9.70 1.67 -10.09
CA PRO A 93 8.64 1.82 -11.09
C PRO A 93 7.36 1.07 -10.74
N THR A 94 7.42 0.16 -9.75
CA THR A 94 6.26 -0.58 -9.24
C THR A 94 5.54 0.13 -8.10
N CYS A 95 6.09 1.22 -7.58
CA CYS A 95 5.46 2.02 -6.53
C CYS A 95 4.10 2.59 -6.95
N HIS A 96 3.31 2.97 -5.95
CA HIS A 96 2.03 3.63 -6.16
C HIS A 96 2.17 4.89 -7.02
N LYS A 97 1.15 5.19 -7.86
CA LYS A 97 1.13 6.34 -8.77
C LYS A 97 1.48 7.67 -8.09
N SER A 98 1.08 7.88 -6.84
CA SER A 98 1.45 9.10 -6.08
C SER A 98 2.95 9.28 -5.89
N ILE A 99 3.72 8.19 -5.75
CA ILE A 99 5.18 8.20 -5.68
C ILE A 99 5.78 8.51 -7.06
N ILE A 100 5.35 7.77 -8.08
CA ILE A 100 5.87 7.92 -9.44
C ILE A 100 5.68 9.36 -9.94
N GLU A 101 4.47 9.89 -9.75
CA GLU A 101 4.10 11.22 -10.26
C GLU A 101 4.79 12.36 -9.50
N VAL A 102 4.97 12.27 -8.18
CA VAL A 102 5.73 13.29 -7.45
C VAL A 102 7.21 13.20 -7.76
N SER A 103 7.77 11.98 -7.85
CA SER A 103 9.20 11.77 -8.16
C SER A 103 9.58 12.35 -9.53
N LYS A 104 8.74 12.15 -10.55
CA LYS A 104 8.95 12.72 -11.89
C LYS A 104 8.97 14.26 -11.92
N ARG A 105 8.39 14.92 -10.92
CA ARG A 105 8.38 16.37 -10.80
C ARG A 105 9.61 16.93 -10.07
N MET A 106 10.41 16.08 -9.45
CA MET A 106 11.66 16.50 -8.80
C MET A 106 12.72 16.80 -9.86
N PHE A 107 13.59 17.77 -9.57
CA PHE A 107 14.58 18.27 -10.53
C PHE A 107 15.51 17.17 -11.04
N VAL A 108 15.95 16.27 -10.17
CA VAL A 108 16.72 15.07 -10.54
C VAL A 108 16.02 13.85 -10.01
N SER A 109 15.51 13.01 -10.93
CA SER A 109 14.88 11.74 -10.55
C SER A 109 15.16 10.65 -11.58
N LYS A 110 15.24 9.40 -11.10
CA LYS A 110 15.45 8.23 -11.96
C LYS A 110 14.70 7.02 -11.43
N SER A 111 14.08 6.28 -12.34
CA SER A 111 13.46 4.99 -12.04
C SER A 111 14.53 3.93 -11.82
N LEU A 112 14.33 3.09 -10.79
CA LEU A 112 15.10 1.88 -10.55
C LEU A 112 14.72 0.78 -11.56
N ASN A 113 15.59 -0.20 -11.73
CA ASN A 113 15.28 -1.40 -12.47
C ASN A 113 14.68 -2.48 -11.54
N VAL A 114 13.71 -3.22 -12.07
CA VAL A 114 13.09 -4.37 -11.41
C VAL A 114 13.19 -5.61 -12.31
N ASP A 115 13.17 -6.78 -11.69
CA ASP A 115 13.08 -8.04 -12.41
C ASP A 115 11.63 -8.33 -12.89
N GLY A 116 11.43 -9.44 -13.61
CA GLY A 116 10.10 -9.85 -14.09
C GLY A 116 9.09 -10.18 -12.99
N THR A 117 9.50 -10.25 -11.72
CA THR A 117 8.63 -10.42 -10.56
C THR A 117 8.33 -9.10 -9.84
N GLY A 118 8.94 -8.00 -10.24
CA GLY A 118 8.81 -6.67 -9.65
C GLY A 118 9.74 -6.43 -8.46
N ARG A 119 10.75 -7.28 -8.22
CA ARG A 119 11.78 -7.02 -7.21
C ARG A 119 12.87 -6.12 -7.75
N ILE A 120 13.35 -5.22 -6.91
CA ILE A 120 14.44 -4.30 -7.24
C ILE A 120 15.72 -5.12 -7.53
N ILE A 121 16.39 -4.79 -8.63
CA ILE A 121 17.71 -5.34 -8.97
C ILE A 121 18.74 -4.56 -8.16
N VAL A 122 19.20 -5.16 -7.05
CA VAL A 122 20.04 -4.48 -6.06
C VAL A 122 21.39 -4.05 -6.64
N SER A 123 21.99 -4.84 -7.54
CA SER A 123 23.23 -4.47 -8.23
C SER A 123 23.09 -3.20 -9.10
N ASP A 124 21.91 -2.99 -9.68
CA ASP A 124 21.64 -1.77 -10.43
C ASP A 124 21.41 -0.57 -9.52
N LEU A 125 20.77 -0.78 -8.36
CA LEU A 125 20.63 0.25 -7.32
C LEU A 125 22.03 0.69 -6.83
N GLU A 126 22.89 -0.26 -6.51
CA GLU A 126 24.26 0.02 -6.05
C GLU A 126 25.03 0.86 -7.06
N ARG A 127 25.05 0.47 -8.33
CA ARG A 127 25.69 1.24 -9.41
C ARG A 127 25.11 2.66 -9.52
N LEU A 128 23.78 2.82 -9.38
CA LEU A 128 23.14 4.13 -9.43
C LEU A 128 23.51 5.01 -8.25
N LEU A 129 23.83 4.45 -7.10
CA LEU A 129 24.31 5.19 -5.93
C LEU A 129 25.78 5.57 -6.08
N GLU A 130 26.64 4.68 -6.60
CA GLU A 130 28.04 4.98 -6.93
C GLU A 130 28.18 6.15 -7.90
N ASP A 131 27.45 6.11 -9.01
CA ASP A 131 27.46 7.15 -10.04
C ASP A 131 26.98 8.53 -9.54
N ASN A 132 26.42 8.60 -8.31
CA ASN A 132 25.71 9.79 -7.83
C ASN A 132 26.14 10.25 -6.43
N ILE A 133 27.38 9.98 -6.06
CA ILE A 133 27.94 10.27 -4.74
C ILE A 133 27.88 11.79 -4.36
N LEU A 134 27.72 12.67 -5.33
CA LEU A 134 27.60 14.11 -5.12
C LEU A 134 26.19 14.59 -4.77
N TYR A 135 25.19 13.70 -4.85
CA TYR A 135 23.80 14.03 -4.56
C TYR A 135 23.38 13.53 -3.19
N ASN A 136 22.54 14.32 -2.51
CA ASN A 136 21.76 13.85 -1.38
C ASN A 136 20.62 12.95 -1.92
N THR A 137 20.83 11.67 -1.94
CA THR A 137 19.93 10.74 -2.63
C THR A 137 18.87 10.19 -1.68
N LEU A 138 17.59 10.24 -2.09
CA LEU A 138 16.49 9.51 -1.48
C LEU A 138 16.11 8.33 -2.38
N VAL A 139 16.22 7.13 -1.85
CA VAL A 139 15.71 5.90 -2.48
C VAL A 139 14.29 5.66 -1.99
N VAL A 140 13.36 5.49 -2.92
CA VAL A 140 11.92 5.36 -2.66
C VAL A 140 11.41 4.01 -3.19
N VAL A 141 10.91 3.17 -2.28
CA VAL A 141 10.45 1.82 -2.62
C VAL A 141 9.14 1.50 -1.89
N ASP A 142 8.40 0.51 -2.35
CA ASP A 142 7.31 -0.11 -1.60
C ASP A 142 7.81 -1.33 -0.82
N LEU A 143 7.36 -1.56 0.41
CA LEU A 143 7.66 -2.78 1.16
C LEU A 143 7.01 -4.00 0.48
N GLY A 144 5.75 -3.85 0.08
CA GLY A 144 5.01 -4.88 -0.62
C GLY A 144 4.00 -4.27 -1.57
N ASN A 145 4.08 -4.66 -2.81
CA ASN A 145 3.25 -4.11 -3.88
C ASN A 145 1.80 -4.58 -3.75
N SER A 146 0.87 -3.65 -3.67
CA SER A 146 -0.55 -3.96 -3.48
C SER A 146 -1.22 -4.55 -4.73
N GLU A 147 -0.63 -4.42 -5.91
CA GLU A 147 -1.16 -4.96 -7.17
C GLU A 147 -0.65 -6.38 -7.42
N ILE A 148 0.66 -6.56 -7.59
CA ILE A 148 1.26 -7.85 -7.93
C ILE A 148 1.66 -8.69 -6.72
N GLY A 149 1.54 -8.15 -5.51
CA GLY A 149 1.82 -8.83 -4.25
C GLY A 149 3.29 -9.00 -3.89
N THR A 150 4.21 -8.64 -4.76
CA THR A 150 5.65 -8.83 -4.55
C THR A 150 6.17 -8.05 -3.36
N VAL A 151 6.97 -8.69 -2.50
CA VAL A 151 7.61 -8.11 -1.31
C VAL A 151 9.09 -7.86 -1.59
N GLN A 152 9.56 -6.64 -1.27
CA GLN A 152 10.96 -6.24 -1.43
C GLN A 152 11.82 -6.71 -0.25
N ASN A 153 13.10 -6.95 -0.49
CA ASN A 153 14.08 -7.20 0.57
C ASN A 153 14.59 -5.86 1.14
N ILE A 154 13.76 -5.24 2.02
CA ILE A 154 14.09 -3.92 2.58
C ILE A 154 15.39 -3.94 3.37
N SER A 155 15.72 -5.03 4.08
CA SER A 155 16.98 -5.12 4.83
C SER A 155 18.20 -4.97 3.93
N LEU A 156 18.22 -5.68 2.79
CA LEU A 156 19.31 -5.59 1.82
C LEU A 156 19.34 -4.22 1.11
N ILE A 157 18.18 -3.70 0.74
CA ILE A 157 18.08 -2.36 0.13
C ILE A 157 18.59 -1.29 1.09
N SER A 158 18.18 -1.35 2.35
CA SER A 158 18.62 -0.42 3.40
C SER A 158 20.13 -0.48 3.62
N GLU A 159 20.72 -1.68 3.68
CA GLU A 159 22.17 -1.85 3.80
C GLU A 159 22.91 -1.16 2.65
N VAL A 160 22.48 -1.39 1.42
CA VAL A 160 23.09 -0.77 0.24
C VAL A 160 22.91 0.75 0.25
N VAL A 161 21.71 1.25 0.53
CA VAL A 161 21.39 2.69 0.59
C VAL A 161 22.30 3.41 1.58
N HIS A 162 22.42 2.90 2.81
CA HIS A 162 23.22 3.55 3.84
C HIS A 162 24.73 3.43 3.63
N ARG A 163 25.21 2.39 2.93
CA ARG A 163 26.62 2.28 2.52
C ARG A 163 27.08 3.47 1.67
N TYR A 164 26.15 4.07 0.92
CA TYR A 164 26.40 5.24 0.07
C TYR A 164 25.91 6.55 0.69
N ASN A 165 25.64 6.59 2.01
CA ASN A 165 25.13 7.75 2.73
C ASN A 165 23.85 8.35 2.12
N ALA A 166 23.01 7.51 1.49
CA ALA A 166 21.71 7.87 0.96
C ALA A 166 20.61 7.60 2.01
N TYR A 167 19.40 8.13 1.77
CA TYR A 167 18.22 7.97 2.62
C TYR A 167 17.24 6.99 2.00
N LEU A 168 16.49 6.28 2.84
CA LEU A 168 15.48 5.29 2.43
C LEU A 168 14.08 5.69 2.88
N TYR A 169 13.18 5.91 1.91
CA TYR A 169 11.75 6.00 2.14
C TYR A 169 11.02 4.73 1.67
N VAL A 170 10.17 4.17 2.52
CA VAL A 170 9.41 2.94 2.23
C VAL A 170 7.91 3.22 2.30
N ASP A 171 7.19 3.04 1.19
CA ASP A 171 5.72 2.99 1.20
C ASP A 171 5.26 1.63 1.73
N CYS A 172 4.63 1.64 2.89
CA CYS A 172 4.11 0.47 3.56
C CYS A 172 2.59 0.32 3.39
N THR A 173 1.93 1.20 2.64
CA THR A 173 0.47 1.25 2.50
C THR A 173 -0.13 -0.07 2.04
N GLY A 174 0.52 -0.76 1.11
CA GLY A 174 0.05 -2.03 0.57
C GLY A 174 0.37 -3.25 1.44
N SER A 175 1.30 -3.13 2.37
CA SER A 175 1.89 -4.25 3.10
C SER A 175 1.59 -4.25 4.60
N ILE A 176 1.48 -3.08 5.23
CA ILE A 176 1.30 -2.98 6.69
C ILE A 176 0.08 -3.74 7.23
N PRO A 177 -1.04 -3.93 6.48
CA PRO A 177 -2.13 -4.77 6.95
C PRO A 177 -1.76 -6.26 7.11
N TYR A 178 -0.68 -6.71 6.48
CA TYR A 178 -0.34 -8.13 6.31
C TYR A 178 1.03 -8.51 6.86
N ILE A 179 1.97 -7.56 6.92
CA ILE A 179 3.36 -7.78 7.33
C ILE A 179 3.68 -6.79 8.44
N PRO A 180 4.14 -7.27 9.62
CA PRO A 180 4.63 -6.38 10.67
C PRO A 180 5.77 -5.50 10.16
N LEU A 181 5.71 -4.21 10.49
CA LEU A 181 6.74 -3.24 10.15
C LEU A 181 7.56 -2.92 11.41
N ASP A 182 8.86 -3.11 11.33
CA ASP A 182 9.82 -2.69 12.36
C ASP A 182 10.84 -1.75 11.72
N VAL A 183 10.61 -0.44 11.87
CA VAL A 183 11.43 0.58 11.20
C VAL A 183 12.84 0.67 11.74
N GLN A 184 13.05 0.30 13.01
CA GLN A 184 14.38 0.26 13.63
C GLN A 184 15.18 -0.94 13.10
N LYS A 185 14.60 -2.15 13.15
CA LYS A 185 15.26 -3.36 12.68
C LYS A 185 15.61 -3.30 11.19
N LEU A 186 14.73 -2.71 10.37
CA LEU A 186 14.94 -2.55 8.94
C LEU A 186 15.79 -1.32 8.59
N ASN A 187 16.17 -0.53 9.60
CA ASN A 187 16.90 0.72 9.44
C ASN A 187 16.31 1.64 8.37
N ILE A 188 14.99 1.88 8.45
CA ILE A 188 14.24 2.75 7.52
C ILE A 188 14.33 4.19 8.02
N ASP A 189 14.58 5.16 7.14
CA ASP A 189 14.67 6.57 7.50
C ASP A 189 13.31 7.26 7.52
N MET A 190 12.45 6.92 6.55
CA MET A 190 11.06 7.35 6.49
C MET A 190 10.16 6.22 6.00
N ALA A 191 8.94 6.14 6.53
CA ALA A 191 7.92 5.18 6.08
C ALA A 191 6.54 5.82 6.05
N GLY A 192 5.74 5.51 5.00
CA GLY A 192 4.39 6.04 4.86
C GLY A 192 3.33 4.95 4.78
N PHE A 193 2.13 5.22 5.33
CA PHE A 193 0.96 4.36 5.15
C PHE A 193 -0.35 5.10 5.38
N SER A 194 -1.47 4.47 4.99
CA SER A 194 -2.82 5.03 5.13
C SER A 194 -3.67 4.25 6.11
N ALA A 195 -4.51 4.97 6.88
CA ALA A 195 -5.36 4.41 7.92
C ALA A 195 -6.43 3.45 7.38
N HIS A 196 -7.05 3.78 6.25
CA HIS A 196 -8.19 3.02 5.72
C HIS A 196 -7.86 1.60 5.24
N LYS A 197 -6.60 1.24 5.13
CA LYS A 197 -6.15 -0.14 4.84
C LYS A 197 -5.95 -0.97 6.11
N LEU A 198 -5.94 -0.31 7.25
CA LEU A 198 -5.89 -0.92 8.57
C LEU A 198 -7.27 -1.02 9.25
N GLY A 199 -8.37 -0.88 8.50
CA GLY A 199 -9.72 -0.92 9.06
C GLY A 199 -10.10 0.33 9.84
N ALA A 200 -9.46 1.46 9.56
CA ALA A 200 -9.74 2.79 10.12
C ALA A 200 -10.37 3.73 9.09
N LEU A 201 -10.66 4.97 9.47
CA LEU A 201 -11.29 5.96 8.60
C LEU A 201 -10.39 6.37 7.43
N LYS A 202 -11.02 6.68 6.30
CA LYS A 202 -10.38 7.42 5.19
C LYS A 202 -10.05 8.85 5.62
N GLY A 203 -9.13 9.51 4.90
CA GLY A 203 -8.74 10.89 5.21
C GLY A 203 -7.74 11.01 6.37
N CYS A 204 -7.03 9.92 6.68
CA CYS A 204 -5.92 9.88 7.63
C CYS A 204 -4.80 8.97 7.11
N GLY A 205 -3.56 9.37 7.33
CA GLY A 205 -2.35 8.62 7.03
C GLY A 205 -1.23 8.98 7.98
N VAL A 206 -0.10 8.32 7.82
CA VAL A 206 1.09 8.49 8.65
C VAL A 206 2.31 8.64 7.77
N LEU A 207 3.21 9.53 8.16
CA LEU A 207 4.61 9.52 7.81
C LEU A 207 5.42 9.32 9.10
N PHE A 208 6.13 8.21 9.20
CA PHE A 208 7.25 8.04 10.12
C PHE A 208 8.48 8.74 9.55
N LYS A 209 9.22 9.45 10.38
CA LYS A 209 10.48 10.11 10.02
C LYS A 209 11.47 9.99 11.18
N LYS A 210 12.68 9.48 10.95
CA LYS A 210 13.77 9.61 11.93
C LYS A 210 14.05 11.08 12.21
N SER A 211 14.42 11.41 13.43
CA SER A 211 14.64 12.79 13.88
C SER A 211 15.68 13.56 13.04
N ASP A 212 16.72 12.88 12.60
CA ASP A 212 17.85 13.42 11.84
C ASP A 212 17.61 13.56 10.33
N VAL A 213 16.49 13.06 9.79
CA VAL A 213 16.16 13.16 8.36
C VAL A 213 15.68 14.58 8.05
N PRO A 214 16.33 15.30 7.13
CA PRO A 214 15.90 16.63 6.71
C PRO A 214 14.55 16.56 5.96
N LEU A 215 13.60 17.40 6.34
CA LEU A 215 12.29 17.47 5.72
C LEU A 215 11.74 18.91 5.79
N SER A 216 11.24 19.42 4.68
CA SER A 216 10.48 20.69 4.63
C SER A 216 8.99 20.40 4.78
N PRO A 217 8.21 21.32 5.39
CA PRO A 217 6.76 21.18 5.49
C PRO A 217 6.08 21.10 4.11
N LEU A 218 5.04 20.28 4.01
CA LEU A 218 4.19 20.25 2.80
C LEU A 218 3.09 21.30 2.87
N ILE A 219 2.54 21.52 4.07
CA ILE A 219 1.52 22.53 4.35
C ILE A 219 2.07 23.44 5.45
N TYR A 220 2.14 24.75 5.16
CA TYR A 220 2.66 25.76 6.06
C TYR A 220 1.54 26.29 6.98
N GLY A 221 1.88 26.70 8.21
CA GLY A 221 0.94 27.32 9.15
C GLY A 221 1.29 27.13 10.62
N SER A 222 2.14 26.16 10.96
CA SER A 222 2.71 25.91 12.28
C SER A 222 4.10 25.35 12.11
N ASP A 223 4.76 24.96 13.20
CA ASP A 223 6.07 24.28 13.16
C ASP A 223 5.97 22.80 12.71
N ASP A 224 4.75 22.31 12.44
CA ASP A 224 4.51 20.96 11.97
C ASP A 224 4.78 20.80 10.47
N TYR A 225 5.19 19.61 10.06
CA TYR A 225 5.43 19.28 8.66
C TYR A 225 4.13 19.22 7.80
N PHE A 226 2.98 19.03 8.47
CA PHE A 226 1.66 18.93 7.84
C PHE A 226 0.64 19.73 8.67
N SER A 227 0.71 21.03 8.56
CA SER A 227 -0.07 21.98 9.37
C SER A 227 -1.56 21.95 9.07
N GLY A 228 -2.36 22.42 10.02
CA GLY A 228 -3.81 22.52 9.98
C GLY A 228 -4.50 21.87 11.17
N THR A 229 -5.78 22.17 11.38
CA THR A 229 -6.56 21.52 12.43
C THR A 229 -6.67 20.04 12.16
N GLN A 230 -6.15 19.25 13.09
CA GLN A 230 -6.00 17.81 12.93
C GLN A 230 -7.35 17.08 12.89
N ASN A 231 -7.44 16.01 12.08
CA ASN A 231 -8.61 15.13 11.98
C ASN A 231 -8.65 14.17 13.19
N VAL A 232 -9.16 14.67 14.32
CA VAL A 232 -9.19 13.95 15.60
C VAL A 232 -9.84 12.58 15.49
N LEU A 233 -11.01 12.48 14.83
CA LEU A 233 -11.69 11.18 14.64
C LEU A 233 -10.94 10.24 13.72
N GLY A 234 -10.37 10.76 12.63
CA GLY A 234 -9.54 9.97 11.70
C GLY A 234 -8.28 9.43 12.37
N ILE A 235 -7.58 10.27 13.11
CA ILE A 235 -6.36 9.91 13.85
C ILE A 235 -6.70 8.93 14.98
N GLY A 236 -7.73 9.20 15.78
CA GLY A 236 -8.19 8.32 16.85
C GLY A 236 -8.61 6.94 16.34
N SER A 237 -9.32 6.90 15.20
CA SER A 237 -9.68 5.64 14.55
C SER A 237 -8.47 4.80 14.16
N LEU A 238 -7.39 5.45 13.71
CA LEU A 238 -6.13 4.77 13.41
C LEU A 238 -5.41 4.30 14.67
N GLY A 239 -5.43 5.08 15.75
CA GLY A 239 -4.87 4.68 17.05
C GLY A 239 -5.50 3.39 17.57
N VAL A 240 -6.83 3.30 17.57
CA VAL A 240 -7.58 2.08 17.94
C VAL A 240 -7.20 0.91 17.04
N SER A 241 -7.15 1.13 15.74
CA SER A 241 -6.74 0.10 14.80
C SER A 241 -5.30 -0.38 15.06
N ALA A 242 -4.37 0.54 15.24
CA ALA A 242 -2.96 0.22 15.48
C ALA A 242 -2.74 -0.63 16.73
N GLU A 243 -3.52 -0.41 17.79
CA GLU A 243 -3.48 -1.23 19.00
C GLU A 243 -3.94 -2.68 18.77
N LEU A 244 -4.88 -2.90 17.85
CA LEU A 244 -5.45 -4.23 17.55
C LEU A 244 -4.59 -5.06 16.59
N TYR A 245 -3.87 -4.40 15.68
CA TYR A 245 -3.18 -5.08 14.57
C TYR A 245 -2.13 -6.12 14.97
N PRO A 246 -1.37 -6.00 16.06
CA PRO A 246 -0.46 -7.06 16.51
C PRO A 246 -1.15 -8.42 16.72
N ASN A 247 -2.44 -8.43 17.06
CA ASN A 247 -3.24 -9.65 17.18
C ASN A 247 -3.73 -10.18 15.83
N PHE A 248 -3.95 -9.30 14.84
CA PHE A 248 -4.30 -9.71 13.47
C PHE A 248 -3.12 -10.36 12.77
N TYR A 249 -1.90 -9.82 12.89
CA TYR A 249 -0.70 -10.41 12.28
C TYR A 249 -0.50 -11.88 12.66
N LYS A 250 -0.84 -12.27 13.89
CA LYS A 250 -0.75 -13.66 14.36
C LYS A 250 -1.69 -14.62 13.61
N LYS A 251 -2.76 -14.10 13.01
CA LYS A 251 -3.81 -14.88 12.33
C LYS A 251 -3.66 -14.82 10.81
N ILE A 252 -3.11 -13.75 10.27
CA ILE A 252 -2.94 -13.57 8.82
C ILE A 252 -1.84 -14.49 8.30
N ASN A 253 -2.18 -15.26 7.27
CA ASN A 253 -1.26 -16.19 6.60
C ASN A 253 -1.70 -16.41 5.15
N SER A 254 -0.91 -17.14 4.38
CA SER A 254 -1.18 -17.40 2.97
C SER A 254 -2.22 -18.51 2.68
N LYS A 255 -2.80 -19.12 3.70
CA LYS A 255 -3.69 -20.29 3.54
C LYS A 255 -4.89 -19.99 2.65
N ASN A 256 -5.59 -18.88 2.90
CA ASN A 256 -6.78 -18.50 2.13
C ASN A 256 -6.44 -18.22 0.66
N ARG A 257 -5.35 -17.50 0.40
CA ARG A 257 -4.82 -17.30 -0.94
C ARG A 257 -4.52 -18.64 -1.63
N SER A 258 -3.84 -19.54 -0.94
CA SER A 258 -3.47 -20.86 -1.48
C SER A 258 -4.72 -21.71 -1.79
N ILE A 259 -5.78 -21.64 -0.97
CA ILE A 259 -7.06 -22.31 -1.24
C ILE A 259 -7.66 -21.76 -2.54
N LEU A 260 -7.80 -20.43 -2.65
CA LEU A 260 -8.38 -19.81 -3.85
C LEU A 260 -7.59 -20.19 -5.11
N TYR A 261 -6.25 -20.08 -5.05
CA TYR A 261 -5.38 -20.41 -6.19
C TYR A 261 -5.50 -21.89 -6.58
N SER A 262 -5.38 -22.83 -5.64
CA SER A 262 -5.46 -24.25 -5.92
C SER A 262 -6.84 -24.69 -6.45
N GLU A 263 -7.90 -24.00 -6.03
CA GLU A 263 -9.24 -24.27 -6.56
C GLU A 263 -9.44 -23.72 -7.98
N LEU A 264 -8.73 -22.66 -8.34
CA LEU A 264 -8.65 -22.17 -9.73
C LEU A 264 -7.87 -23.16 -10.62
N GLU A 265 -6.72 -23.68 -10.14
CA GLU A 265 -5.93 -24.69 -10.87
C GLU A 265 -6.70 -25.95 -11.21
N LYS A 266 -7.66 -26.35 -10.38
CA LYS A 266 -8.54 -27.51 -10.65
C LYS A 266 -9.59 -27.27 -11.74
N ARG A 267 -9.86 -26.00 -12.09
CA ARG A 267 -11.01 -25.61 -12.92
C ARG A 267 -10.63 -24.86 -14.19
N LEU A 268 -9.46 -24.25 -14.21
CA LEU A 268 -9.00 -23.43 -15.32
C LEU A 268 -7.68 -23.94 -15.86
N ASN A 269 -7.61 -23.98 -17.18
CA ASN A 269 -6.35 -24.07 -17.92
C ASN A 269 -5.95 -22.68 -18.40
N ASN A 270 -4.68 -22.51 -18.76
CA ASN A 270 -4.14 -21.28 -19.35
C ASN A 270 -4.39 -20.01 -18.48
N PHE A 271 -3.92 -20.04 -17.24
CA PHE A 271 -3.78 -18.85 -16.38
C PHE A 271 -2.47 -18.98 -15.57
N TYR A 272 -2.00 -17.85 -15.05
CA TYR A 272 -0.75 -17.85 -14.28
C TYR A 272 -0.73 -16.73 -13.24
N LEU A 273 0.11 -16.93 -12.21
CA LEU A 273 0.35 -15.98 -11.14
C LEU A 273 1.24 -14.84 -11.63
N VAL A 274 0.84 -13.60 -11.36
CA VAL A 274 1.62 -12.38 -11.66
C VAL A 274 2.41 -11.95 -10.44
N GLY A 275 3.67 -11.54 -10.61
CA GLY A 275 4.59 -11.17 -9.53
C GLY A 275 5.28 -12.37 -8.90
N SER A 276 5.98 -12.19 -7.77
CA SER A 276 6.75 -13.25 -7.12
C SER A 276 5.83 -14.32 -6.50
N SER A 277 6.15 -15.58 -6.66
CA SER A 277 5.48 -16.70 -5.97
C SER A 277 6.00 -16.89 -4.54
N GLU A 278 7.26 -16.62 -4.30
CA GLU A 278 7.97 -16.84 -3.04
C GLU A 278 7.88 -15.63 -2.11
N TYR A 279 8.28 -14.47 -2.60
CA TYR A 279 8.29 -13.21 -1.83
C TYR A 279 7.01 -12.43 -2.09
N ARG A 280 5.92 -12.84 -1.42
CA ARG A 280 4.57 -12.34 -1.71
C ARG A 280 3.80 -12.00 -0.45
N LEU A 281 3.00 -10.93 -0.52
CA LEU A 281 1.99 -10.61 0.49
C LEU A 281 1.04 -11.81 0.70
N PRO A 282 0.76 -12.20 1.94
CA PRO A 282 0.01 -13.44 2.22
C PRO A 282 -1.41 -13.43 1.65
N CYS A 283 -2.03 -12.27 1.55
CA CYS A 283 -3.43 -12.11 1.13
C CYS A 283 -3.60 -11.55 -0.29
N ASN A 284 -2.52 -11.42 -1.08
CA ASN A 284 -2.60 -10.94 -2.45
C ASN A 284 -2.53 -12.11 -3.45
N LEU A 285 -3.51 -12.19 -4.34
CA LEU A 285 -3.54 -13.08 -5.48
C LEU A 285 -3.82 -12.25 -6.75
N ASN A 286 -2.77 -11.96 -7.52
CA ASN A 286 -2.91 -11.39 -8.86
C ASN A 286 -2.67 -12.50 -9.88
N VAL A 287 -3.65 -12.76 -10.72
CA VAL A 287 -3.61 -13.79 -11.76
C VAL A 287 -3.95 -13.19 -13.11
N CYS A 288 -3.27 -13.66 -14.13
CA CYS A 288 -3.57 -13.32 -15.50
C CYS A 288 -4.38 -14.45 -16.15
N PHE A 289 -5.45 -14.10 -16.87
CA PHE A 289 -6.30 -15.00 -17.64
C PHE A 289 -6.19 -14.67 -19.14
N PRO A 290 -5.16 -15.14 -19.86
CA PRO A 290 -4.99 -14.83 -21.28
C PRO A 290 -6.25 -15.09 -22.10
N GLY A 291 -6.56 -14.17 -23.03
CA GLY A 291 -7.74 -14.26 -23.89
C GLY A 291 -9.01 -13.63 -23.34
N VAL A 292 -8.99 -13.06 -22.11
CA VAL A 292 -10.13 -12.32 -21.57
C VAL A 292 -9.74 -10.92 -21.10
N ASP A 293 -10.65 -9.97 -21.22
CA ASP A 293 -10.49 -8.63 -20.65
C ASP A 293 -10.81 -8.64 -19.15
N SER A 294 -9.90 -8.12 -18.34
CA SER A 294 -10.04 -8.12 -16.87
C SER A 294 -11.20 -7.25 -16.38
N GLY A 295 -11.55 -6.18 -17.09
CA GLY A 295 -12.69 -5.33 -16.76
C GLY A 295 -14.01 -6.10 -16.88
N ASN A 296 -14.14 -6.90 -17.94
CA ASN A 296 -15.32 -7.77 -18.13
C ASN A 296 -15.41 -8.83 -17.02
N VAL A 297 -14.27 -9.44 -16.64
CA VAL A 297 -14.25 -10.41 -15.52
C VAL A 297 -14.75 -9.78 -14.23
N VAL A 298 -14.20 -8.60 -13.87
CA VAL A 298 -14.56 -7.88 -12.63
C VAL A 298 -16.03 -7.47 -12.65
N SER A 299 -16.53 -6.89 -13.75
CA SER A 299 -17.93 -6.46 -13.87
C SER A 299 -18.90 -7.65 -13.69
N ILE A 300 -18.65 -8.75 -14.39
CA ILE A 300 -19.54 -9.93 -14.30
C ILE A 300 -19.50 -10.57 -12.92
N LEU A 301 -18.32 -10.61 -12.25
CA LEU A 301 -18.20 -11.13 -10.89
C LEU A 301 -18.97 -10.28 -9.89
N ASP A 302 -18.93 -8.96 -10.00
CA ASP A 302 -19.71 -8.05 -9.16
C ASP A 302 -21.20 -8.15 -9.44
N ASP A 303 -21.61 -7.90 -10.68
CA ASP A 303 -23.02 -7.80 -11.08
C ASP A 303 -23.80 -9.11 -10.86
N LYS A 304 -23.20 -10.26 -11.19
CA LYS A 304 -23.89 -11.57 -11.17
C LYS A 304 -23.69 -12.34 -9.89
N TYR A 305 -22.56 -12.18 -9.23
CA TYR A 305 -22.17 -13.07 -8.13
C TYR A 305 -21.88 -12.34 -6.81
N ASP A 306 -21.95 -11.01 -6.78
CA ASP A 306 -21.63 -10.15 -5.63
C ASP A 306 -20.20 -10.48 -5.10
N ILE A 307 -19.23 -10.61 -6.03
CA ILE A 307 -17.81 -10.81 -5.74
C ILE A 307 -17.03 -9.59 -6.21
N GLN A 308 -16.52 -8.78 -5.26
CA GLN A 308 -15.77 -7.57 -5.56
C GLN A 308 -14.27 -7.88 -5.64
N CYS A 309 -13.65 -7.56 -6.78
CA CYS A 309 -12.21 -7.67 -7.03
C CYS A 309 -11.74 -6.53 -7.94
N SER A 310 -10.48 -6.51 -8.36
CA SER A 310 -9.91 -5.38 -9.12
C SER A 310 -9.22 -5.81 -10.41
N ALA A 311 -9.44 -5.06 -11.48
CA ALA A 311 -8.70 -5.15 -12.75
C ALA A 311 -7.48 -4.24 -12.68
N GLY A 312 -6.31 -4.78 -12.33
CA GLY A 312 -5.07 -4.00 -12.21
C GLY A 312 -5.05 -3.04 -11.01
N SER A 313 -4.48 -1.84 -11.15
CA SER A 313 -4.51 -0.85 -10.08
C SER A 313 -5.89 -0.20 -9.97
N ALA A 314 -6.49 -0.24 -8.79
CA ALA A 314 -7.83 0.31 -8.50
C ALA A 314 -8.01 1.81 -8.81
N CYS A 315 -6.91 2.53 -9.06
CA CYS A 315 -6.91 3.96 -9.36
C CYS A 315 -7.17 4.30 -10.84
N ASN A 316 -7.34 3.31 -11.73
CA ASN A 316 -7.44 3.53 -13.18
C ASN A 316 -8.86 3.39 -13.75
N ASN A 317 -9.90 3.34 -12.92
CA ASN A 317 -11.30 3.10 -13.33
C ASN A 317 -11.89 4.06 -14.39
N TYR A 318 -11.15 5.11 -14.79
CA TYR A 318 -11.59 6.07 -15.81
C TYR A 318 -10.58 6.32 -16.94
N SER A 319 -9.44 5.61 -16.95
CA SER A 319 -8.47 5.72 -18.04
C SER A 319 -8.18 4.34 -18.63
N SER A 320 -8.23 4.24 -19.95
CA SER A 320 -7.82 3.05 -20.73
C SER A 320 -6.30 2.75 -20.65
N SER A 321 -5.59 3.32 -19.67
CA SER A 321 -4.15 3.14 -19.53
C SER A 321 -3.83 1.86 -18.74
N LEU A 322 -2.95 1.05 -19.30
CA LEU A 322 -2.39 -0.14 -18.65
C LEU A 322 -1.69 0.21 -17.32
N SER A 323 -1.68 -0.71 -16.38
CA SER A 323 -1.00 -0.55 -15.09
C SER A 323 0.49 -0.26 -15.27
N PRO A 324 1.03 0.83 -14.66
CA PRO A 324 2.47 1.09 -14.67
C PRO A 324 3.29 -0.05 -14.08
N THR A 325 2.77 -0.72 -13.04
CA THR A 325 3.41 -1.87 -12.40
C THR A 325 3.53 -3.04 -13.37
N LEU A 326 2.44 -3.41 -14.07
CA LEU A 326 2.46 -4.50 -15.04
C LEU A 326 3.37 -4.18 -16.23
N LEU A 327 3.41 -2.93 -16.67
CA LEU A 327 4.34 -2.47 -17.71
C LEU A 327 5.80 -2.54 -17.24
N ALA A 328 6.09 -2.16 -15.98
CA ALA A 328 7.43 -2.20 -15.42
C ALA A 328 8.02 -3.61 -15.36
N ILE A 329 7.19 -4.62 -15.04
CA ILE A 329 7.59 -6.03 -15.03
C ILE A 329 7.50 -6.69 -16.42
N LYS A 330 7.13 -5.94 -17.45
CA LYS A 330 6.95 -6.40 -18.83
C LYS A 330 5.94 -7.55 -18.93
N GLU A 331 4.81 -7.43 -18.21
CA GLU A 331 3.72 -8.40 -18.27
C GLU A 331 3.19 -8.53 -19.71
N LYS A 332 3.03 -9.77 -20.18
CA LYS A 332 2.66 -10.04 -21.58
C LYS A 332 1.18 -9.77 -21.87
N ASN A 333 0.31 -9.96 -20.87
CA ASN A 333 -1.13 -9.80 -21.02
C ASN A 333 -1.70 -8.85 -19.94
N PRO A 334 -1.23 -7.58 -19.87
CA PRO A 334 -1.56 -6.69 -18.76
C PRO A 334 -3.05 -6.35 -18.66
N SER A 335 -3.81 -6.41 -19.77
CA SER A 335 -5.26 -6.20 -19.79
C SER A 335 -6.07 -7.41 -19.30
N SER A 336 -5.42 -8.53 -19.07
CA SER A 336 -6.06 -9.79 -18.64
C SER A 336 -5.78 -10.15 -17.17
N CYS A 337 -5.13 -9.26 -16.43
CA CYS A 337 -4.74 -9.51 -15.04
C CYS A 337 -5.82 -9.04 -14.07
N VAL A 338 -6.24 -9.93 -13.16
CA VAL A 338 -7.22 -9.65 -12.10
C VAL A 338 -6.56 -9.86 -10.74
N ARG A 339 -6.75 -8.88 -9.85
CA ARG A 339 -6.27 -8.96 -8.48
C ARG A 339 -7.41 -9.33 -7.53
N PHE A 340 -7.21 -10.38 -6.77
CA PHE A 340 -8.01 -10.74 -5.61
C PHE A 340 -7.17 -10.44 -4.35
N SER A 341 -7.62 -9.52 -3.53
CA SER A 341 -6.97 -9.17 -2.28
C SER A 341 -7.86 -9.53 -1.10
N LEU A 342 -7.45 -10.59 -0.41
CA LEU A 342 -8.18 -11.20 0.69
C LEU A 342 -7.97 -10.43 2.00
N SER A 343 -8.91 -10.58 2.94
CA SER A 343 -8.74 -10.14 4.32
C SER A 343 -7.90 -11.12 5.15
N GLY A 344 -7.86 -12.39 4.73
CA GLY A 344 -7.28 -13.52 5.48
C GLY A 344 -8.27 -14.22 6.41
N PHE A 345 -9.52 -13.75 6.49
CA PHE A 345 -10.57 -14.29 7.37
C PHE A 345 -11.74 -14.93 6.63
N GLU A 346 -11.66 -15.07 5.30
CA GLU A 346 -12.69 -15.73 4.48
C GLU A 346 -12.81 -17.21 4.88
N LYS A 347 -14.04 -17.75 4.82
CA LYS A 347 -14.27 -19.16 5.06
C LYS A 347 -13.85 -19.98 3.84
N LYS A 348 -13.32 -21.19 4.08
CA LYS A 348 -12.86 -22.09 3.02
C LYS A 348 -13.94 -22.34 1.97
N MET A 349 -15.20 -22.52 2.37
CA MET A 349 -16.29 -22.78 1.44
C MET A 349 -16.63 -21.57 0.56
N GLU A 350 -16.50 -20.36 1.07
CA GLU A 350 -16.68 -19.12 0.30
C GLU A 350 -15.61 -19.01 -0.81
N LEU A 351 -14.37 -19.37 -0.51
CA LEU A 351 -13.27 -19.36 -1.49
C LEU A 351 -13.42 -20.44 -2.56
N ILE A 352 -13.90 -21.63 -2.18
CA ILE A 352 -14.20 -22.71 -3.14
C ILE A 352 -15.33 -22.30 -4.09
N ASP A 353 -16.37 -21.68 -3.56
CA ASP A 353 -17.49 -21.18 -4.35
C ASP A 353 -17.08 -20.03 -5.27
N ALA A 354 -16.28 -19.09 -4.75
CA ALA A 354 -15.69 -18.00 -5.55
C ALA A 354 -14.86 -18.56 -6.72
N ALA A 355 -14.00 -19.54 -6.47
CA ALA A 355 -13.19 -20.15 -7.53
C ALA A 355 -14.05 -20.78 -8.64
N LYS A 356 -15.17 -21.43 -8.31
CA LYS A 356 -16.13 -21.96 -9.29
C LYS A 356 -16.74 -20.85 -10.15
N LYS A 357 -17.17 -19.76 -9.51
CA LYS A 357 -17.78 -18.60 -10.17
C LYS A 357 -16.77 -17.90 -11.08
N ILE A 358 -15.55 -17.65 -10.58
CA ILE A 358 -14.45 -17.06 -11.36
C ILE A 358 -14.17 -17.93 -12.61
N ALA A 359 -14.03 -19.24 -12.43
CA ALA A 359 -13.78 -20.15 -13.54
C ALA A 359 -14.91 -20.11 -14.58
N SER A 360 -16.17 -20.13 -14.13
CA SER A 360 -17.34 -20.03 -15.03
C SER A 360 -17.34 -18.73 -15.84
N VAL A 361 -16.98 -17.61 -15.25
CA VAL A 361 -16.88 -16.31 -15.94
C VAL A 361 -15.76 -16.32 -16.96
N VAL A 362 -14.57 -16.76 -16.60
CA VAL A 362 -13.40 -16.80 -17.49
C VAL A 362 -13.66 -17.71 -18.70
N GLU A 363 -14.15 -18.94 -18.49
CA GLU A 363 -14.46 -19.87 -19.58
C GLU A 363 -15.62 -19.36 -20.47
N GLY A 364 -16.64 -18.75 -19.86
CA GLY A 364 -17.73 -18.13 -20.62
C GLY A 364 -17.26 -17.00 -21.54
N LEU A 365 -16.35 -16.14 -21.06
CA LEU A 365 -15.78 -15.06 -21.86
C LEU A 365 -14.85 -15.59 -22.98
N ARG A 366 -14.07 -16.64 -22.71
CA ARG A 366 -13.24 -17.30 -23.73
C ARG A 366 -14.10 -17.91 -24.84
N TYR A 367 -15.13 -18.66 -24.45
CA TYR A 367 -16.08 -19.24 -25.40
C TYR A 367 -16.75 -18.19 -26.28
N TRP A 368 -17.20 -17.08 -25.67
CA TRP A 368 -17.80 -15.96 -26.41
C TRP A 368 -16.82 -15.33 -27.39
N ALA A 369 -15.56 -15.14 -27.00
CA ALA A 369 -14.51 -14.58 -27.87
C ALA A 369 -14.23 -15.47 -29.08
N GLU A 370 -14.14 -16.79 -28.88
CA GLU A 370 -13.95 -17.77 -29.97
C GLU A 370 -15.06 -17.73 -31.00
N GLN A 371 -16.33 -17.61 -30.56
CA GLN A 371 -17.49 -17.56 -31.46
C GLN A 371 -17.58 -16.25 -32.27
N ASN A 372 -17.01 -15.15 -31.78
CA ASN A 372 -17.08 -13.84 -32.44
C ASN A 372 -15.79 -13.45 -33.19
N THR A 373 -14.78 -14.33 -33.21
CA THR A 373 -13.52 -14.11 -33.97
C THR A 373 -13.52 -14.89 -35.28
N MET A 374 -14.55 -15.69 -35.58
CA MET A 374 -14.83 -16.34 -36.88
C MET A 374 -15.75 -15.44 -37.71
#